data_6c465bc58bc02dc8bbbdf86ff8218f5d
#
_entry.id   6c465bc58bc02dc8bbbdf86ff8218f5d
#
_cell.length_a   1.000
_cell.length_b   1.000
_cell.length_c   1.000
_cell.angle_alpha   90.00
_cell.angle_beta   90.00
_cell.angle_gamma   90.00
#
_symmetry.space_group_name_H-M   'P 1'
#
loop_
_entity.id
_entity.type
_entity.pdbx_description
1 polymer ?
#
loop_
_entity_poly.entity_id
_entity_poly.type
_entity_poly.pdbx_seq_one_letter_code
_entity_poly.pdbx_strand_id
1 'polypeptide(L)'
;MKTKIETNVLIIGSGPAGYTAAIYAARANLKPHLVSGLEPGGQLTITTDVENYPGFGDVIQGPWLMEQMNEQALKVGTEFHHDIINKVSFDNNPFSAFTDSGLEFSAKSIIIATGAQARWLNIKSENKF
;
A
#
# COMPACT_ATOMS: atom_id res chain seq x y z
N MET A 1 -24.56 -4.41 -9.85
CA MET A 1 -23.99 -5.60 -9.14
C MET A 1 -22.72 -5.15 -8.45
N LYS A 2 -22.57 -5.46 -7.17
CA LYS A 2 -21.27 -5.27 -6.49
C LYS A 2 -20.33 -6.35 -7.01
N THR A 3 -19.19 -5.94 -7.54
CA THR A 3 -18.15 -6.88 -7.98
C THR A 3 -17.44 -7.43 -6.76
N LYS A 4 -17.52 -8.73 -6.53
CA LYS A 4 -16.84 -9.42 -5.45
C LYS A 4 -15.58 -10.10 -5.97
N ILE A 5 -14.46 -9.84 -5.30
CA ILE A 5 -13.14 -10.40 -5.60
C ILE A 5 -12.71 -11.30 -4.45
N GLU A 6 -12.44 -12.56 -4.75
CA GLU A 6 -11.87 -13.50 -3.79
C GLU A 6 -10.34 -13.47 -3.88
N THR A 7 -9.67 -13.40 -2.74
CA THR A 7 -8.21 -13.38 -2.69
C THR A 7 -7.64 -14.14 -1.50
N ASN A 8 -6.44 -14.66 -1.65
CA ASN A 8 -5.70 -15.24 -0.53
C ASN A 8 -5.14 -14.15 0.38
N VAL A 9 -4.66 -13.04 -0.20
CA VAL A 9 -4.03 -11.94 0.53
C VAL A 9 -4.52 -10.62 -0.04
N LEU A 10 -5.16 -9.82 0.79
CA LEU A 10 -5.45 -8.41 0.51
C LEU A 10 -4.46 -7.53 1.26
N ILE A 11 -3.84 -6.59 0.57
CA ILE A 11 -2.90 -5.63 1.15
C ILE A 11 -3.55 -4.24 1.06
N ILE A 12 -3.65 -3.57 2.20
CA ILE A 12 -4.25 -2.24 2.31
C ILE A 12 -3.13 -1.21 2.49
N GLY A 13 -2.86 -0.44 1.46
CA GLY A 13 -1.82 0.57 1.42
C GLY A 13 -0.68 0.23 0.47
N SER A 14 -0.19 1.24 -0.24
CA SER A 14 0.84 1.14 -1.28
C SER A 14 2.12 1.91 -0.97
N GLY A 15 2.41 2.12 0.31
CA GLY A 15 3.72 2.57 0.75
C GLY A 15 4.77 1.44 0.65
N PRO A 16 6.01 1.68 1.12
CA PRO A 16 7.09 0.69 1.08
C PRO A 16 6.72 -0.64 1.73
N ALA A 17 5.99 -0.60 2.84
CA ALA A 17 5.53 -1.80 3.54
C ALA A 17 4.54 -2.60 2.70
N GLY A 18 3.57 -1.93 2.07
CA GLY A 18 2.56 -2.58 1.23
C GLY A 18 3.17 -3.22 -0.01
N TYR A 19 4.03 -2.51 -0.73
CA TYR A 19 4.74 -3.08 -1.89
C TYR A 19 5.66 -4.23 -1.51
N THR A 20 6.39 -4.11 -0.40
CA THR A 20 7.24 -5.20 0.08
C THR A 20 6.41 -6.46 0.37
N ALA A 21 5.30 -6.32 1.07
CA ALA A 21 4.38 -7.42 1.33
C ALA A 21 3.84 -8.04 0.03
N ALA A 22 3.45 -7.20 -0.93
CA ALA A 22 2.93 -7.63 -2.22
C ALA A 22 3.96 -8.44 -3.02
N ILE A 23 5.20 -7.96 -3.07
CA ILE A 23 6.30 -8.64 -3.77
C ILE A 23 6.52 -10.04 -3.20
N TYR A 24 6.62 -10.17 -1.88
CA TYR A 24 6.83 -11.47 -1.24
C TYR A 24 5.63 -12.40 -1.38
N ALA A 25 4.41 -11.89 -1.21
CA ALA A 25 3.19 -12.69 -1.38
C ALA A 25 3.04 -13.19 -2.83
N ALA A 26 3.31 -12.33 -3.81
CA ALA A 26 3.26 -12.71 -5.22
C ALA A 26 4.31 -13.78 -5.58
N ARG A 27 5.54 -13.63 -5.08
CA ARG A 27 6.61 -14.63 -5.25
C ARG A 27 6.26 -15.97 -4.59
N ALA A 28 5.48 -15.97 -3.53
CA ALA A 28 4.92 -17.17 -2.92
C ALA A 28 3.69 -17.74 -3.66
N ASN A 29 3.36 -17.19 -4.83
CA ASN A 29 2.21 -17.57 -5.66
C ASN A 29 0.85 -17.41 -4.95
N LEU A 30 0.74 -16.44 -4.05
CA LEU A 30 -0.49 -16.17 -3.31
C LEU A 30 -1.45 -15.23 -4.07
N LYS A 31 -1.03 -14.68 -5.21
CA LYS A 31 -1.82 -13.78 -6.07
C LYS A 31 -2.43 -12.63 -5.25
N PRO A 32 -1.60 -11.77 -4.62
CA PRO A 32 -2.10 -10.72 -3.76
C PRO A 32 -2.80 -9.62 -4.55
N HIS A 33 -3.83 -9.05 -3.93
CA HIS A 33 -4.46 -7.81 -4.35
C HIS A 33 -3.99 -6.69 -3.42
N LEU A 34 -3.55 -5.57 -3.98
CA LEU A 34 -3.12 -4.39 -3.24
C LEU A 34 -4.03 -3.20 -3.59
N VAL A 35 -4.61 -2.59 -2.58
CA VAL A 35 -5.43 -1.36 -2.72
C VAL A 35 -4.62 -0.17 -2.22
N SER A 36 -4.44 0.82 -3.10
CA SER A 36 -3.46 1.90 -2.91
C SER A 36 -3.73 2.84 -1.74
N GLY A 37 -4.98 3.13 -1.46
CA GLY A 37 -5.36 4.25 -0.60
C GLY A 37 -5.39 5.58 -1.35
N LEU A 38 -5.45 6.70 -0.59
CA LEU A 38 -5.54 8.05 -1.13
C LEU A 38 -4.28 8.49 -1.88
N GLU A 39 -3.13 8.11 -1.37
CA GLU A 39 -1.81 8.52 -1.88
C GLU A 39 -1.00 7.30 -2.29
N PRO A 40 -1.10 6.85 -3.56
CA PRO A 40 -0.28 5.74 -4.05
C PRO A 40 1.22 6.03 -3.87
N GLY A 41 1.94 5.09 -3.23
CA GLY A 41 3.36 5.26 -2.90
C GLY A 41 3.62 5.86 -1.51
N GLY A 42 2.60 6.45 -0.87
CA GLY A 42 2.67 6.95 0.50
C GLY A 42 3.64 8.13 0.68
N GLN A 43 4.15 8.30 1.89
CA GLN A 43 4.97 9.46 2.28
C GLN A 43 6.27 9.63 1.48
N LEU A 44 6.83 8.57 0.93
CA LEU A 44 8.06 8.67 0.12
C LEU A 44 7.84 9.36 -1.23
N THR A 45 6.61 9.50 -1.70
CA THR A 45 6.32 10.23 -2.94
C THR A 45 6.48 11.74 -2.80
N ILE A 46 6.40 12.26 -1.57
CA ILE A 46 6.61 13.67 -1.24
C ILE A 46 7.99 13.94 -0.61
N THR A 47 8.79 12.90 -0.39
CA THR A 47 10.15 12.99 0.13
C THR A 47 11.13 13.10 -1.03
N THR A 48 12.14 13.96 -0.90
CA THR A 48 13.19 14.09 -1.91
C THR A 48 14.28 13.03 -1.69
N ASP A 49 15.21 13.30 -0.79
CA ASP A 49 16.36 12.44 -0.54
C ASP A 49 16.04 11.33 0.46
N VAL A 50 16.37 10.10 0.08
CA VAL A 50 16.23 8.91 0.92
C VAL A 50 17.59 8.24 1.08
N GLU A 51 18.07 8.18 2.32
CA GLU A 51 19.39 7.64 2.67
C GLU A 51 19.28 6.36 3.52
N ASN A 52 18.10 6.09 4.05
CA ASN A 52 17.86 5.05 5.06
C ASN A 52 17.04 3.85 4.55
N TYR A 53 16.89 3.73 3.22
CA TYR A 53 16.28 2.52 2.66
C TYR A 53 17.38 1.49 2.36
N PRO A 54 17.37 0.32 2.99
CA PRO A 54 18.43 -0.68 2.82
C PRO A 54 18.54 -1.16 1.37
N GLY A 55 19.76 -1.31 0.89
CA GLY A 55 20.07 -1.79 -0.46
C GLY A 55 20.64 -0.72 -1.39
N PHE A 56 20.63 0.55 -0.96
CA PHE A 56 21.22 1.67 -1.71
C PHE A 56 22.29 2.34 -0.86
N GLY A 57 23.53 2.35 -1.35
CA GLY A 57 24.66 3.02 -0.67
C GLY A 57 24.68 4.52 -0.88
N ASP A 58 24.14 4.97 -2.01
CA ASP A 58 24.02 6.37 -2.37
C ASP A 58 22.60 6.89 -2.10
N VAL A 59 22.47 8.21 -1.98
CA VAL A 59 21.18 8.88 -1.84
C VAL A 59 20.31 8.62 -3.07
N ILE A 60 19.07 8.24 -2.85
CA ILE A 60 18.06 8.05 -3.90
C ILE A 60 16.86 8.95 -3.68
N GLN A 61 16.09 9.18 -4.73
CA GLN A 61 14.88 10.00 -4.64
C GLN A 61 13.67 9.14 -4.24
N GLY A 62 12.88 9.65 -3.28
CA GLY A 62 11.69 8.94 -2.79
C GLY A 62 10.69 8.57 -3.88
N PRO A 63 10.26 9.49 -4.76
CA PRO A 63 9.34 9.17 -5.87
C PRO A 63 9.88 8.07 -6.79
N TRP A 64 11.15 8.14 -7.16
CA TRP A 64 11.79 7.12 -7.98
C TRP A 64 11.78 5.74 -7.30
N LEU A 65 12.10 5.67 -6.01
CA LEU A 65 12.06 4.42 -5.25
C LEU A 65 10.66 3.80 -5.27
N MET A 66 9.62 4.62 -5.08
CA MET A 66 8.24 4.13 -5.07
C MET A 66 7.78 3.65 -6.44
N GLU A 67 8.24 4.28 -7.52
CA GLU A 67 8.01 3.81 -8.87
C GLU A 67 8.66 2.44 -9.11
N GLN A 68 9.92 2.27 -8.69
CA GLN A 68 10.61 0.97 -8.79
C GLN A 68 9.90 -0.13 -8.01
N MET A 69 9.41 0.16 -6.80
CA MET A 69 8.65 -0.80 -6.00
C MET A 69 7.32 -1.19 -6.66
N ASN A 70 6.61 -0.21 -7.22
CA ASN A 70 5.36 -0.46 -7.95
C ASN A 70 5.61 -1.39 -9.16
N GLU A 71 6.57 -1.05 -10.01
CA GLU A 71 6.94 -1.88 -11.16
C GLU A 71 7.32 -3.30 -10.74
N GLN A 72 8.11 -3.43 -9.68
CA GLN A 72 8.52 -4.73 -9.16
C GLN A 72 7.31 -5.55 -8.68
N ALA A 73 6.40 -4.95 -7.94
CA ALA A 73 5.20 -5.62 -7.46
C ALA A 73 4.31 -6.12 -8.61
N LEU A 74 4.12 -5.29 -9.64
CA LEU A 74 3.36 -5.66 -10.83
C LEU A 74 4.03 -6.79 -11.63
N LYS A 75 5.34 -6.71 -11.84
CA LYS A 75 6.11 -7.73 -12.58
C LYS A 75 6.05 -9.12 -11.94
N VAL A 76 5.96 -9.20 -10.63
CA VAL A 76 5.87 -10.48 -9.93
C VAL A 76 4.44 -11.00 -9.75
N GLY A 77 3.42 -10.24 -10.23
CA GLY A 77 2.04 -10.70 -10.30
C GLY A 77 1.10 -10.16 -9.23
N THR A 78 1.38 -8.99 -8.67
CA THR A 78 0.44 -8.29 -7.80
C THR A 78 -0.67 -7.64 -8.63
N GLU A 79 -1.93 -7.83 -8.22
CA GLU A 79 -3.07 -7.11 -8.76
C GLU A 79 -3.25 -5.79 -8.02
N PHE A 80 -3.06 -4.67 -8.72
CA PHE A 80 -3.09 -3.33 -8.14
C PHE A 80 -4.44 -2.64 -8.40
N HIS A 81 -5.01 -2.05 -7.35
CA HIS A 81 -6.27 -1.31 -7.40
C HIS A 81 -6.08 0.13 -6.92
N HIS A 82 -6.34 1.09 -7.80
CA HIS A 82 -6.43 2.51 -7.44
C HIS A 82 -7.78 2.78 -6.78
N ASP A 83 -7.86 2.52 -5.48
CA ASP A 83 -9.09 2.64 -4.71
C ASP A 83 -8.78 2.85 -3.23
N ILE A 84 -9.81 3.04 -2.43
CA ILE A 84 -9.71 3.29 -0.99
C ILE A 84 -10.55 2.24 -0.27
N ILE A 85 -9.96 1.52 0.68
CA ILE A 85 -10.73 0.69 1.60
C ILE A 85 -11.38 1.60 2.65
N ASN A 86 -12.69 1.63 2.69
CA ASN A 86 -13.46 2.43 3.64
C ASN A 86 -14.05 1.62 4.79
N LYS A 87 -14.13 0.31 4.64
CA LYS A 87 -14.66 -0.60 5.67
C LYS A 87 -14.03 -1.97 5.58
N VAL A 88 -13.75 -2.55 6.73
CA VAL A 88 -13.34 -3.95 6.89
C VAL A 88 -14.24 -4.65 7.91
N SER A 89 -14.40 -5.96 7.76
CA SER A 89 -15.04 -6.84 8.76
C SER A 89 -14.17 -8.06 8.98
N PHE A 90 -13.83 -8.30 10.24
CA PHE A 90 -13.04 -9.44 10.70
C PHE A 90 -13.88 -10.48 11.48
N ASP A 91 -15.20 -10.33 11.49
CA ASP A 91 -16.10 -11.16 12.28
C ASP A 91 -16.17 -12.61 11.77
N ASN A 92 -15.91 -12.78 10.47
CA ASN A 92 -15.95 -14.07 9.80
C ASN A 92 -14.70 -14.29 8.95
N ASN A 93 -14.37 -15.56 8.69
CA ASN A 93 -13.34 -15.93 7.73
C ASN A 93 -14.01 -16.61 6.51
N PRO A 94 -13.78 -16.18 5.28
CA PRO A 94 -12.87 -15.09 4.88
C PRO A 94 -13.32 -13.70 5.34
N PHE A 95 -12.34 -12.81 5.56
CA PHE A 95 -12.57 -11.42 5.94
C PHE A 95 -13.16 -10.62 4.77
N SER A 96 -13.93 -9.59 5.08
CA SER A 96 -14.48 -8.68 4.05
C SER A 96 -13.87 -7.31 4.11
N ALA A 97 -13.59 -6.73 2.95
CA ALA A 97 -13.18 -5.33 2.82
C ALA A 97 -13.95 -4.67 1.67
N PHE A 98 -14.32 -3.41 1.85
CA PHE A 98 -15.16 -2.66 0.92
C PHE A 98 -14.43 -1.40 0.49
N THR A 99 -14.55 -1.06 -0.79
CA THR A 99 -13.93 0.12 -1.37
C THR A 99 -14.92 1.23 -1.67
N ASP A 100 -14.41 2.43 -1.89
CA ASP A 100 -15.20 3.60 -2.29
C ASP A 100 -15.85 3.40 -3.66
N SER A 101 -15.19 2.71 -4.59
CA SER A 101 -15.76 2.41 -5.91
C SER A 101 -16.83 1.31 -5.89
N GLY A 102 -17.05 0.66 -4.75
CA GLY A 102 -18.05 -0.38 -4.57
C GLY A 102 -17.56 -1.80 -4.79
N LEU A 103 -16.24 -2.04 -4.88
CA LEU A 103 -15.68 -3.39 -4.85
C LEU A 103 -15.82 -4.00 -3.46
N GLU A 104 -16.02 -5.31 -3.41
CA GLU A 104 -15.98 -6.11 -2.20
C GLU A 104 -14.88 -7.15 -2.33
N PHE A 105 -13.92 -7.15 -1.42
CA PHE A 105 -12.91 -8.20 -1.29
C PHE A 105 -13.34 -9.23 -0.24
N SER A 106 -13.21 -10.50 -0.60
CA SER A 106 -13.31 -11.64 0.31
C SER A 106 -11.92 -12.25 0.45
N ALA A 107 -11.24 -11.94 1.56
CA ALA A 107 -9.82 -12.24 1.75
C ALA A 107 -9.59 -13.27 2.84
N LYS A 108 -8.76 -14.28 2.56
CA LYS A 108 -8.34 -15.25 3.59
C LYS A 108 -7.43 -14.62 4.64
N SER A 109 -6.65 -13.61 4.22
CA SER A 109 -5.79 -12.81 5.09
C SER A 109 -5.73 -11.37 4.61
N ILE A 110 -5.53 -10.43 5.53
CA ILE A 110 -5.40 -9.00 5.24
C ILE A 110 -4.11 -8.50 5.89
N ILE A 111 -3.31 -7.76 5.12
CA ILE A 111 -2.14 -7.03 5.61
C ILE A 111 -2.51 -5.54 5.63
N ILE A 112 -2.46 -4.94 6.81
CA ILE A 112 -2.72 -3.51 7.01
C ILE A 112 -1.38 -2.77 6.94
N ALA A 113 -1.18 -2.00 5.87
CA ALA A 113 0.03 -1.23 5.61
C ALA A 113 -0.29 0.23 5.25
N THR A 114 -1.24 0.80 6.00
CA THR A 114 -1.84 2.12 5.72
C THR A 114 -0.93 3.30 6.03
N GLY A 115 0.20 3.07 6.69
CA GLY A 115 1.16 4.11 7.02
C GLY A 115 0.67 5.11 8.06
N ALA A 116 1.24 6.30 8.02
CA ALA A 116 0.89 7.40 8.91
C ALA A 116 1.05 8.73 8.17
N GLN A 117 0.36 9.75 8.65
CA GLN A 117 0.53 11.13 8.19
C GLN A 117 1.14 11.97 9.31
N ALA A 118 1.92 12.98 8.95
CA ALA A 118 2.48 13.93 9.89
C ALA A 118 1.35 14.66 10.63
N ARG A 119 1.49 14.77 11.95
CA ARG A 119 0.64 15.64 12.77
C ARG A 119 1.35 16.97 12.97
N TRP A 120 0.76 18.00 12.46
CA TRP A 120 1.24 19.36 12.63
C TRP A 120 0.82 19.93 13.98
N LEU A 121 1.73 20.62 14.64
CA LEU A 121 1.45 21.33 15.90
C LEU A 121 0.65 22.63 15.67
N ASN A 122 0.59 23.09 14.43
CA ASN A 122 -0.07 24.34 14.02
C ASN A 122 0.50 25.60 14.73
N ILE A 123 1.80 25.59 15.00
CA ILE A 123 2.51 26.76 15.55
C ILE A 123 3.29 27.49 14.46
N LYS A 124 3.44 28.82 14.61
CA LYS A 124 4.06 29.68 13.57
C LYS A 124 5.50 29.31 13.17
N SER A 125 6.24 28.64 14.05
CA SER A 125 7.62 28.22 13.80
C SER A 125 7.72 26.87 13.06
N GLU A 126 6.67 26.09 12.98
CA GLU A 126 6.68 24.74 12.40
C GLU A 126 7.09 24.72 10.92
N ASN A 127 6.77 25.77 10.17
CA ASN A 127 7.11 25.88 8.75
C ASN A 127 8.51 26.45 8.47
N LYS A 128 9.33 26.65 9.52
CA LYS A 128 10.66 27.21 9.40
C LYS A 128 11.82 26.18 9.43
N PHE A 129 11.47 24.91 9.70
CA PHE A 129 12.45 23.84 9.86
C PHE A 129 12.09 22.63 9.00
#